data_779a08cca21c211c5603bba05d3ddd03
#
_entry.id   779a08cca21c211c5603bba05d3ddd03
#
_cell.length_a   1.000
_cell.length_b   1.000
_cell.length_c   1.000
_cell.angle_alpha   90.00
_cell.angle_beta   90.00
_cell.angle_gamma   90.00
#
_symmetry.space_group_name_H-M   'P 1'
#
loop_
_entity.id
_entity.type
_entity.pdbx_description
1 polymer ?
#
loop_
_entity_poly.entity_id
_entity_poly.type
_entity_poly.pdbx_seq_one_letter_code
_entity_poly.pdbx_strand_id
1 'polypeptide(L)'
;MVKKLFLKILFLIFFSSSSFACPLLSVDIGTPVRDAQNTFEFLMLYKSELFEKGHSAKYQAYAADYCENSNLENTDLEVIIYDSKVAGINLISTDSEIKNEIYNFVKNNISDPGSEVEKETWVGYKDLSLGNLVIMYSKINIRDEIFEILEITNPQMMDYTTGEEVIEVMG
;
A
#
# COMPACT_ATOMS: atom_id res chain seq x y z
N MET A 1 20.30 42.12 -21.46
CA MET A 1 18.94 41.53 -21.39
C MET A 1 18.96 40.01 -21.42
N VAL A 2 19.86 39.36 -22.11
CA VAL A 2 19.91 37.87 -22.27
C VAL A 2 20.18 37.12 -20.97
N LYS A 3 21.02 37.62 -20.03
CA LYS A 3 21.31 36.95 -18.75
C LYS A 3 20.13 36.82 -17.79
N LYS A 4 19.16 37.75 -17.82
CA LYS A 4 17.95 37.66 -16.98
C LYS A 4 16.89 36.67 -17.52
N LEU A 5 16.94 36.40 -18.83
CA LEU A 5 16.05 35.44 -19.47
C LEU A 5 16.49 34.00 -19.16
N PHE A 6 17.81 33.74 -19.18
CA PHE A 6 18.38 32.44 -18.88
C PHE A 6 18.12 31.99 -17.44
N LEU A 7 18.16 32.91 -16.47
CA LEU A 7 17.89 32.61 -15.07
C LEU A 7 16.42 32.24 -14.82
N LYS A 8 15.47 32.84 -15.58
CA LYS A 8 14.04 32.49 -15.47
C LYS A 8 13.69 31.14 -16.10
N ILE A 9 14.40 30.76 -17.15
CA ILE A 9 14.21 29.45 -17.80
C ILE A 9 14.79 28.34 -16.93
N LEU A 10 15.93 28.58 -16.28
CA LEU A 10 16.55 27.61 -15.38
C LEU A 10 15.67 27.32 -14.15
N PHE A 11 14.91 28.31 -13.65
CA PHE A 11 14.02 28.15 -12.51
C PHE A 11 12.75 27.33 -12.83
N LEU A 12 12.34 27.32 -14.11
CA LEU A 12 11.16 26.55 -14.56
C LEU A 12 11.43 25.05 -14.74
N ILE A 13 12.68 24.64 -14.87
CA ILE A 13 13.07 23.24 -15.09
C ILE A 13 13.10 22.44 -13.77
N PHE A 14 13.17 23.12 -12.61
CA PHE A 14 13.23 22.47 -11.29
C PHE A 14 11.87 22.10 -10.67
N PHE A 15 10.75 22.42 -11.32
CA PHE A 15 9.41 22.15 -10.78
C PHE A 15 8.66 20.98 -11.44
N SER A 16 9.33 20.17 -12.26
CA SER A 16 8.70 19.04 -12.94
C SER A 16 9.21 17.68 -12.46
N SER A 17 9.19 17.45 -11.17
CA SER A 17 9.16 16.09 -10.64
C SER A 17 8.01 15.97 -9.65
N SER A 18 6.79 16.06 -10.12
CA SER A 18 5.72 15.35 -9.46
C SER A 18 6.00 13.87 -9.66
N SER A 19 6.79 13.30 -8.77
CA SER A 19 6.71 11.90 -8.46
C SER A 19 5.22 11.63 -8.19
N PHE A 20 4.55 10.94 -9.08
CA PHE A 20 3.22 10.39 -8.81
C PHE A 20 3.43 9.32 -7.75
N ALA A 21 3.55 9.75 -6.50
CA ALA A 21 3.48 8.85 -5.38
C ALA A 21 2.11 8.21 -5.43
N CYS A 22 2.08 6.88 -5.45
CA CYS A 22 0.84 6.12 -5.36
C CYS A 22 0.01 6.63 -4.16
N PRO A 23 -1.27 6.99 -4.34
CA PRO A 23 -2.13 7.50 -3.28
C PRO A 23 -2.21 6.58 -2.06
N LEU A 24 -1.96 5.28 -2.20
CA LEU A 24 -1.88 4.30 -1.10
C LEU A 24 -0.96 4.74 0.02
N LEU A 25 0.20 5.33 -0.31
CA LEU A 25 1.19 5.77 0.67
C LEU A 25 0.84 7.15 1.26
N SER A 26 -0.21 7.82 0.78
CA SER A 26 -0.65 9.12 1.28
C SER A 26 -1.70 9.02 2.40
N VAL A 27 -2.26 7.83 2.63
CA VAL A 27 -3.23 7.60 3.70
C VAL A 27 -2.51 7.28 4.99
N ASP A 28 -2.65 8.15 5.98
CA ASP A 28 -2.08 7.93 7.30
C ASP A 28 -2.81 6.79 8.02
N ILE A 29 -2.07 5.80 8.50
CA ILE A 29 -2.59 4.77 9.39
C ILE A 29 -3.05 5.41 10.71
N GLY A 30 -4.26 5.08 11.14
CA GLY A 30 -4.96 5.72 12.26
C GLY A 30 -5.93 6.83 11.82
N THR A 31 -5.94 7.19 10.55
CA THR A 31 -6.89 8.17 9.97
C THR A 31 -8.33 7.62 10.10
N PRO A 32 -9.31 8.48 10.46
CA PRO A 32 -10.72 8.10 10.41
C PRO A 32 -11.11 7.62 9.01
N VAL A 33 -11.90 6.53 8.94
CA VAL A 33 -12.34 5.95 7.66
C VAL A 33 -13.01 6.97 6.74
N ARG A 34 -13.77 7.93 7.32
CA ARG A 34 -14.41 8.99 6.56
C ARG A 34 -13.41 9.87 5.79
N ASP A 35 -12.24 10.10 6.35
CA ASP A 35 -11.20 10.91 5.70
C ASP A 35 -10.47 10.06 4.65
N ALA A 36 -10.27 8.77 4.92
CA ALA A 36 -9.69 7.82 3.97
C ALA A 36 -10.58 7.57 2.74
N GLN A 37 -11.90 7.75 2.85
CA GLN A 37 -12.85 7.65 1.74
C GLN A 37 -12.56 8.65 0.60
N ASN A 38 -11.84 9.72 0.87
CA ASN A 38 -11.41 10.66 -0.18
C ASN A 38 -10.32 10.04 -1.10
N THR A 39 -9.56 9.10 -0.60
CA THR A 39 -8.53 8.37 -1.36
C THR A 39 -9.06 7.03 -1.84
N PHE A 40 -9.80 6.33 -1.01
CA PHE A 40 -10.37 5.01 -1.26
C PHE A 40 -11.89 5.11 -1.41
N GLU A 41 -12.35 5.46 -2.61
CA GLU A 41 -13.78 5.66 -2.89
C GLU A 41 -14.61 4.39 -2.64
N PHE A 42 -14.02 3.19 -2.80
CA PHE A 42 -14.72 1.93 -2.52
C PHE A 42 -15.15 1.80 -1.05
N LEU A 43 -14.51 2.49 -0.11
CA LEU A 43 -14.95 2.54 1.28
C LEU A 43 -16.28 3.28 1.47
N MET A 44 -16.74 4.06 0.48
CA MET A 44 -18.06 4.73 0.52
C MET A 44 -19.22 3.76 0.31
N LEU A 45 -18.98 2.60 -0.26
CA LEU A 45 -20.01 1.59 -0.52
C LEU A 45 -20.48 0.89 0.76
N TYR A 46 -19.79 1.08 1.86
CA TYR A 46 -20.01 0.36 3.10
C TYR A 46 -20.79 1.20 4.12
N LYS A 47 -21.77 0.57 4.76
CA LYS A 47 -22.62 1.21 5.75
C LYS A 47 -21.83 1.50 7.02
N SER A 48 -22.11 2.65 7.65
CA SER A 48 -21.49 3.09 8.89
C SER A 48 -21.62 2.09 10.07
N GLU A 49 -22.59 1.20 10.00
CA GLU A 49 -22.83 0.14 11.02
C GLU A 49 -21.67 -0.86 11.13
N LEU A 50 -20.87 -1.02 10.07
CA LEU A 50 -19.68 -1.89 10.06
C LEU A 50 -18.44 -1.26 10.73
N PHE A 51 -18.55 0.00 11.12
CA PHE A 51 -17.46 0.75 11.77
C PHE A 51 -17.69 0.92 13.27
N GLU A 52 -18.45 0.01 13.88
CA GLU A 52 -18.71 0.03 15.31
C GLU A 52 -17.42 -0.23 16.11
N LYS A 53 -17.43 0.23 17.36
CA LYS A 53 -16.30 0.10 18.26
C LYS A 53 -15.94 -1.38 18.51
N GLY A 54 -14.67 -1.72 18.40
CA GLY A 54 -14.17 -3.09 18.61
C GLY A 54 -14.34 -4.02 17.41
N HIS A 55 -14.89 -3.53 16.29
CA HIS A 55 -15.02 -4.33 15.08
C HIS A 55 -13.85 -4.07 14.13
N SER A 56 -13.36 -5.15 13.53
CA SER A 56 -12.39 -5.14 12.45
C SER A 56 -13.08 -5.60 11.15
N ALA A 57 -12.78 -4.93 10.05
CA ALA A 57 -13.30 -5.30 8.74
C ALA A 57 -12.21 -5.10 7.66
N LYS A 58 -12.17 -5.99 6.67
CA LYS A 58 -11.33 -5.88 5.47
C LYS A 58 -12.17 -5.49 4.27
N TYR A 59 -11.66 -4.56 3.49
CA TYR A 59 -12.25 -4.10 2.24
C TYR A 59 -11.24 -4.29 1.13
N GLN A 60 -11.68 -4.84 0.01
CA GLN A 60 -10.83 -5.20 -1.12
C GLN A 60 -11.17 -4.39 -2.37
N ALA A 61 -10.14 -4.08 -3.14
CA ALA A 61 -10.21 -3.46 -4.45
C ALA A 61 -8.97 -3.89 -5.27
N TYR A 62 -8.93 -3.54 -6.55
CA TYR A 62 -7.72 -3.73 -7.36
C TYR A 62 -6.72 -2.61 -7.08
N ALA A 63 -5.45 -2.95 -6.82
CA ALA A 63 -4.42 -1.96 -6.54
C ALA A 63 -4.17 -1.02 -7.73
N ALA A 64 -4.32 -1.51 -8.97
CA ALA A 64 -4.18 -0.73 -10.19
C ALA A 64 -5.14 0.46 -10.27
N ASP A 65 -6.34 0.36 -9.70
CA ASP A 65 -7.34 1.44 -9.70
C ASP A 65 -6.90 2.64 -8.84
N TYR A 66 -6.00 2.41 -7.89
CA TYR A 66 -5.51 3.41 -6.93
C TYR A 66 -4.05 3.79 -7.11
N CYS A 67 -3.32 3.06 -7.94
CA CYS A 67 -1.90 3.26 -8.20
C CYS A 67 -1.61 3.22 -9.69
N GLU A 68 -2.11 4.21 -10.43
CA GLU A 68 -1.82 4.35 -11.85
C GLU A 68 -0.30 4.33 -12.10
N ASN A 69 0.14 3.64 -13.14
CA ASN A 69 1.54 3.50 -13.54
C ASN A 69 2.45 2.74 -12.56
N SER A 70 1.90 1.97 -11.65
CA SER A 70 2.69 1.21 -10.66
C SER A 70 3.01 -0.23 -11.06
N ASN A 71 2.48 -0.72 -12.17
CA ASN A 71 2.52 -2.13 -12.59
C ASN A 71 1.98 -3.08 -11.49
N LEU A 72 0.88 -2.70 -10.82
CA LEU A 72 0.18 -3.52 -9.83
C LEU A 72 -1.11 -4.12 -10.40
N GLU A 73 -1.07 -4.56 -11.67
CA GLU A 73 -2.24 -5.06 -12.39
C GLU A 73 -2.76 -6.39 -11.82
N ASN A 74 -1.86 -7.20 -11.22
CA ASN A 74 -2.19 -8.49 -10.61
C ASN A 74 -2.03 -8.44 -9.09
N THR A 75 -2.49 -7.34 -8.51
CA THR A 75 -2.34 -7.09 -7.08
C THR A 75 -3.66 -6.59 -6.51
N ASP A 76 -4.15 -7.27 -5.48
CA ASP A 76 -5.27 -6.82 -4.67
C ASP A 76 -4.79 -5.79 -3.63
N LEU A 77 -5.63 -4.79 -3.42
CA LEU A 77 -5.53 -3.82 -2.34
C LEU A 77 -6.52 -4.22 -1.25
N GLU A 78 -6.03 -4.45 -0.04
CA GLU A 78 -6.87 -4.56 1.14
C GLU A 78 -6.68 -3.34 2.05
N VAL A 79 -7.78 -2.78 2.52
CA VAL A 79 -7.79 -1.76 3.59
C VAL A 79 -8.45 -2.37 4.83
N ILE A 80 -7.71 -2.41 5.91
CA ILE A 80 -8.18 -2.92 7.20
C ILE A 80 -8.67 -1.75 8.03
N ILE A 81 -9.92 -1.83 8.45
CA ILE A 81 -10.55 -0.83 9.32
C ILE A 81 -10.75 -1.43 10.71
N TYR A 82 -10.35 -0.69 11.73
CA TYR A 82 -10.63 -1.01 13.14
C TYR A 82 -11.09 0.25 13.87
N ASP A 83 -12.16 0.14 14.66
CA ASP A 83 -12.75 1.27 15.42
C ASP A 83 -12.94 2.53 14.54
N SER A 84 -13.48 2.37 13.32
CA SER A 84 -13.69 3.45 12.35
C SER A 84 -12.42 4.18 11.90
N LYS A 85 -11.26 3.53 11.99
CA LYS A 85 -9.96 4.05 11.55
C LYS A 85 -9.28 3.06 10.63
N VAL A 86 -8.44 3.56 9.73
CA VAL A 86 -7.55 2.72 8.93
C VAL A 86 -6.50 2.11 9.86
N ALA A 87 -6.54 0.80 10.03
CA ALA A 87 -5.58 0.05 10.83
C ALA A 87 -4.40 -0.45 10.00
N GLY A 88 -4.63 -0.78 8.73
CA GLY A 88 -3.60 -1.26 7.83
C GLY A 88 -4.02 -1.20 6.37
N ILE A 89 -3.01 -1.32 5.51
CA ILE A 89 -3.16 -1.42 4.06
C ILE A 89 -2.28 -2.59 3.62
N ASN A 90 -2.85 -3.54 2.88
CA ASN A 90 -2.11 -4.65 2.31
C ASN A 90 -2.16 -4.60 0.79
N LEU A 91 -1.06 -4.99 0.15
CA LEU A 91 -1.01 -5.36 -1.25
C LEU A 91 -0.72 -6.86 -1.32
N ILE A 92 -1.50 -7.59 -2.09
CA ILE A 92 -1.40 -9.05 -2.18
C ILE A 92 -1.39 -9.42 -3.66
N SER A 93 -0.33 -10.10 -4.13
CA SER A 93 -0.30 -10.59 -5.51
C SER A 93 -1.35 -11.67 -5.72
N THR A 94 -2.09 -11.59 -6.82
CA THR A 94 -3.17 -12.54 -7.17
C THR A 94 -2.71 -13.59 -8.18
N ASP A 95 -1.57 -13.37 -8.82
CA ASP A 95 -1.01 -14.27 -9.83
C ASP A 95 0.44 -14.65 -9.47
N SER A 96 0.65 -15.95 -9.22
CA SER A 96 1.97 -16.49 -8.89
C SER A 96 2.91 -16.58 -10.09
N GLU A 97 2.42 -16.45 -11.33
CA GLU A 97 3.25 -16.42 -12.53
C GLU A 97 3.89 -15.04 -12.74
N ILE A 98 3.25 -13.98 -12.26
CA ILE A 98 3.77 -12.62 -12.30
C ILE A 98 4.68 -12.39 -11.10
N LYS A 99 5.94 -12.12 -11.37
CA LYS A 99 6.97 -12.00 -10.33
C LYS A 99 7.37 -10.55 -10.09
N ASN A 100 7.64 -10.26 -8.82
CA ASN A 100 8.27 -9.01 -8.41
C ASN A 100 7.44 -7.72 -8.67
N GLU A 101 6.11 -7.81 -8.82
CA GLU A 101 5.28 -6.60 -8.93
C GLU A 101 5.36 -5.76 -7.65
N ILE A 102 5.06 -6.38 -6.51
CA ILE A 102 5.08 -5.72 -5.20
C ILE A 102 6.52 -5.41 -4.79
N TYR A 103 7.50 -6.30 -5.08
CA TYR A 103 8.91 -6.01 -4.85
C TYR A 103 9.35 -4.71 -5.56
N ASN A 104 9.01 -4.55 -6.83
CA ASN A 104 9.36 -3.36 -7.61
C ASN A 104 8.66 -2.12 -7.07
N PHE A 105 7.40 -2.25 -6.65
CA PHE A 105 6.68 -1.16 -6.00
C PHE A 105 7.38 -0.72 -4.71
N VAL A 106 7.74 -1.65 -3.84
CA VAL A 106 8.46 -1.39 -2.58
C VAL A 106 9.80 -0.73 -2.84
N LYS A 107 10.59 -1.27 -3.76
CA LYS A 107 11.92 -0.76 -4.11
C LYS A 107 11.87 0.68 -4.64
N ASN A 108 10.86 1.02 -5.42
CA ASN A 108 10.74 2.33 -6.05
C ASN A 108 10.09 3.39 -5.16
N ASN A 109 9.24 3.00 -4.21
CA ASN A 109 8.40 3.95 -3.46
C ASN A 109 8.70 3.98 -1.94
N ILE A 110 9.33 2.93 -1.39
CA ILE A 110 9.57 2.80 0.04
C ILE A 110 11.08 2.71 0.33
N SER A 111 11.67 1.55 0.07
CA SER A 111 13.10 1.30 0.21
C SER A 111 13.49 0.00 -0.49
N ASP A 112 14.78 -0.20 -0.79
CA ASP A 112 15.28 -1.42 -1.40
C ASP A 112 15.27 -2.59 -0.38
N PRO A 113 14.45 -3.65 -0.59
CA PRO A 113 14.42 -4.81 0.31
C PRO A 113 15.67 -5.69 0.23
N GLY A 114 16.54 -5.44 -0.73
CA GLY A 114 17.78 -6.20 -0.98
C GLY A 114 17.71 -7.14 -2.19
N SER A 115 18.83 -7.31 -2.86
CA SER A 115 18.90 -8.09 -4.10
C SER A 115 18.64 -9.59 -3.93
N GLU A 116 18.81 -10.14 -2.72
CA GLU A 116 18.47 -11.52 -2.44
C GLU A 116 16.96 -11.79 -2.51
N VAL A 117 16.16 -10.77 -2.20
CA VAL A 117 14.69 -10.83 -2.19
C VAL A 117 14.11 -10.81 -3.60
N GLU A 118 14.84 -10.23 -4.57
CA GLU A 118 14.46 -10.21 -5.98
C GLU A 118 14.42 -11.60 -6.61
N LYS A 119 15.16 -12.59 -6.02
CA LYS A 119 15.18 -13.96 -6.55
C LYS A 119 13.80 -14.59 -6.45
N GLU A 120 13.38 -15.26 -7.51
CA GLU A 120 12.08 -15.95 -7.56
C GLU A 120 11.94 -17.05 -6.50
N THR A 121 13.04 -17.66 -6.12
CA THR A 121 13.06 -18.76 -5.13
C THR A 121 13.15 -18.28 -3.68
N TRP A 122 13.31 -16.97 -3.45
CA TRP A 122 13.38 -16.44 -2.10
C TRP A 122 12.00 -16.44 -1.45
N VAL A 123 11.93 -16.96 -0.23
CA VAL A 123 10.74 -16.99 0.62
C VAL A 123 11.14 -16.48 2.01
N GLY A 124 10.33 -15.59 2.56
CA GLY A 124 10.61 -14.96 3.85
C GLY A 124 9.98 -13.58 3.96
N TYR A 125 10.44 -12.79 4.90
CA TYR A 125 9.96 -11.42 5.10
C TYR A 125 11.12 -10.44 5.30
N LYS A 126 10.83 -9.16 5.07
CA LYS A 126 11.69 -8.02 5.34
C LYS A 126 10.91 -6.95 6.05
N ASP A 127 11.40 -6.56 7.21
CA ASP A 127 10.89 -5.39 7.93
C ASP A 127 11.52 -4.14 7.33
N LEU A 128 10.67 -3.21 6.96
CA LEU A 128 11.02 -1.91 6.42
C LEU A 128 10.38 -0.84 7.28
N SER A 129 10.83 0.40 7.13
CA SER A 129 10.24 1.54 7.84
C SER A 129 10.18 2.77 6.95
N LEU A 130 9.10 3.54 7.09
CA LEU A 130 8.92 4.82 6.45
C LEU A 130 8.26 5.77 7.44
N GLY A 131 9.05 6.67 8.04
CA GLY A 131 8.57 7.53 9.11
C GLY A 131 8.15 6.74 10.35
N ASN A 132 6.87 6.82 10.70
CA ASN A 132 6.25 6.09 11.80
C ASN A 132 5.53 4.80 11.36
N LEU A 133 5.62 4.42 10.08
CA LEU A 133 5.00 3.21 9.56
C LEU A 133 5.88 2.00 9.83
N VAL A 134 5.23 0.90 10.15
CA VAL A 134 5.78 -0.46 10.14
C VAL A 134 5.35 -1.10 8.83
N ILE A 135 6.32 -1.51 8.05
CA ILE A 135 6.08 -2.06 6.73
C ILE A 135 6.74 -3.43 6.66
N MET A 136 5.98 -4.45 6.33
CA MET A 136 6.49 -5.78 6.12
C MET A 136 6.27 -6.22 4.67
N TYR A 137 7.36 -6.48 3.96
CA TYR A 137 7.30 -7.14 2.66
C TYR A 137 7.62 -8.61 2.83
N SER A 138 6.83 -9.50 2.23
CA SER A 138 7.06 -10.93 2.28
C SER A 138 6.81 -11.62 0.94
N LYS A 139 7.49 -12.76 0.76
CA LYS A 139 7.14 -13.80 -0.22
C LYS A 139 6.80 -15.07 0.52
N ILE A 140 5.63 -15.62 0.24
CA ILE A 140 5.15 -16.86 0.84
C ILE A 140 4.97 -17.94 -0.23
N ASN A 141 5.22 -19.19 0.15
CA ASN A 141 4.98 -20.34 -0.72
C ASN A 141 3.67 -21.01 -0.31
N ILE A 142 2.72 -21.08 -1.23
CA ILE A 142 1.45 -21.77 -1.05
C ILE A 142 1.33 -22.78 -2.18
N ARG A 143 1.42 -24.09 -1.86
CA ARG A 143 1.27 -25.18 -2.84
C ARG A 143 2.25 -25.08 -4.03
N ASP A 144 3.51 -24.76 -3.74
CA ASP A 144 4.59 -24.57 -4.71
C ASP A 144 4.46 -23.29 -5.57
N GLU A 145 3.51 -22.43 -5.27
CA GLU A 145 3.36 -21.11 -5.88
C GLU A 145 3.82 -20.01 -4.91
N ILE A 146 4.53 -19.01 -5.42
CA ILE A 146 5.07 -17.92 -4.61
C ILE A 146 4.24 -16.65 -4.85
N PHE A 147 3.70 -16.13 -3.76
CA PHE A 147 2.94 -14.90 -3.71
C PHE A 147 3.71 -13.81 -2.96
N GLU A 148 3.52 -12.58 -3.37
CA GLU A 148 4.07 -11.41 -2.71
C GLU A 148 3.01 -10.73 -1.85
N ILE A 149 3.41 -10.25 -0.68
CA ILE A 149 2.54 -9.49 0.23
C ILE A 149 3.31 -8.29 0.75
N LEU A 150 2.66 -7.13 0.77
CA LEU A 150 3.12 -5.93 1.46
C LEU A 150 2.08 -5.56 2.50
N GLU A 151 2.49 -5.44 3.75
CA GLU A 151 1.65 -5.01 4.86
C GLU A 151 2.16 -3.67 5.38
N ILE A 152 1.28 -2.69 5.50
CA ILE A 152 1.58 -1.34 5.98
C ILE A 152 0.68 -1.06 7.17
N THR A 153 1.28 -0.78 8.31
CA THR A 153 0.58 -0.40 9.55
C THR A 153 1.41 0.58 10.35
N ASN A 154 1.04 0.85 11.59
CA ASN A 154 1.87 1.56 12.56
C ASN A 154 1.88 0.82 13.91
N PRO A 155 2.80 1.14 14.85
CA PRO A 155 2.90 0.41 16.11
C PRO A 155 1.63 0.43 16.97
N GLN A 156 0.74 1.40 16.76
CA GLN A 156 -0.51 1.53 17.53
C GLN A 156 -1.64 0.66 16.96
N MET A 157 -1.56 0.31 15.69
CA MET A 157 -2.59 -0.45 14.97
C MET A 157 -2.18 -1.88 14.63
N MET A 158 -0.91 -2.24 14.87
CA MET A 158 -0.36 -3.55 14.49
C MET A 158 -1.16 -4.72 15.04
N ASP A 159 -1.62 -4.65 16.30
CA ASP A 159 -2.38 -5.74 16.92
C ASP A 159 -3.76 -5.97 16.27
N TYR A 160 -4.25 -4.99 15.50
CA TYR A 160 -5.56 -5.05 14.85
C TYR A 160 -5.49 -5.47 13.37
N THR A 161 -4.30 -5.56 12.80
CA THR A 161 -4.11 -6.03 11.42
C THR A 161 -3.93 -7.53 11.33
N THR A 162 -3.50 -8.19 12.42
CA THR A 162 -3.19 -9.62 12.49
C THR A 162 -4.24 -10.45 13.25
N GLY A 163 -5.32 -9.83 13.76
CA GLY A 163 -6.31 -10.48 14.63
C GLY A 163 -7.18 -11.51 13.90
N GLU A 164 -7.51 -12.61 14.61
CA GLU A 164 -8.36 -13.71 14.12
C GLU A 164 -9.84 -13.33 13.87
N GLU A 165 -10.27 -12.11 14.20
CA GLU A 165 -11.65 -11.63 14.09
C GLU A 165 -11.87 -10.61 12.97
N VAL A 166 -11.18 -10.74 11.85
CA VAL A 166 -11.44 -9.87 10.69
C VAL A 166 -12.62 -10.42 9.89
N ILE A 167 -13.70 -9.66 9.80
CA ILE A 167 -14.85 -10.00 8.95
C ILE A 167 -14.48 -9.64 7.51
N GLU A 168 -14.38 -10.65 6.66
CA GLU A 168 -14.16 -10.47 5.23
C GLU A 168 -15.45 -9.98 4.58
N VAL A 169 -15.46 -8.75 4.09
CA VAL A 169 -16.61 -8.16 3.40
C VAL A 169 -16.25 -8.07 1.91
N MET A 170 -16.75 -9.03 1.13
CA MET A 170 -16.64 -8.98 -0.32
C MET A 170 -17.64 -7.97 -0.89
N GLY A 171 -17.13 -7.03 -1.69
CA GLY A 171 -17.89 -6.04 -2.42
C GLY A 171 -18.50 -6.59 -3.72
#